data_a1d1142628a3b00886ac6b53a0729128
#
_entry.id   a1d1142628a3b00886ac6b53a0729128
#
_cell.length_a   1.000
_cell.length_b   1.000
_cell.length_c   1.000
_cell.angle_alpha   90.00
_cell.angle_beta   90.00
_cell.angle_gamma   90.00
#
_symmetry.space_group_name_H-M   'P 1'
#
loop_
_entity.id
_entity.type
_entity.pdbx_description
1 polymer ?
#
loop_
_entity_poly.entity_id
_entity_poly.type
_entity_poly.pdbx_seq_one_letter_code
_entity_poly.pdbx_strand_id
1 'polypeptide(L)'
;MTSGPAGATRTGVNVTVRYWASARAVAGLDSERFAGLDVSDVLGAAAAAHTGLSDILGVSTILLDGRAVTASEPLSEGVTLEVLPPFAGG
;
A
#
# COMPACT_ATOMS: atom_id res chain seq x y z
N MET A 1 0.53 29.76 14.82
CA MET A 1 0.84 29.19 14.53
C MET A 1 1.15 28.41 14.38
N THR A 2 1.01 28.04 14.29
CA THR A 2 1.31 27.39 14.06
C THR A 2 1.35 26.57 13.88
N SER A 3 1.23 26.36 14.30
CA SER A 3 1.22 25.50 14.21
C SER A 3 1.04 24.63 13.48
N GLY A 4 0.26 24.37 13.41
CA GLY A 4 0.05 23.62 12.25
C GLY A 4 1.19 22.95 11.69
N PRO A 5 2.16 23.51 11.66
CA PRO A 5 3.34 22.92 11.07
C PRO A 5 3.59 21.49 11.51
N ALA A 6 3.38 21.22 12.74
CA ALA A 6 3.62 19.88 13.23
C ALA A 6 2.71 18.87 12.51
N GLY A 7 1.46 19.21 12.36
CA GLY A 7 0.54 18.33 11.69
C GLY A 7 0.91 18.13 10.24
N ALA A 8 1.29 19.20 9.58
CA ALA A 8 1.65 19.13 8.19
C ALA A 8 2.82 18.19 7.95
N THR A 9 3.75 18.14 8.88
CA THR A 9 4.91 17.27 8.69
C THR A 9 4.61 15.81 8.88
N ARG A 10 3.38 15.46 9.26
CA ARG A 10 3.00 14.08 9.54
C ARG A 10 2.27 13.42 8.40
N THR A 11 2.32 13.98 7.22
CA THR A 11 1.54 13.44 6.11
C THR A 11 2.11 12.18 5.50
N GLY A 12 3.33 11.83 5.82
CA GLY A 12 3.94 10.64 5.28
C GLY A 12 4.62 10.87 3.96
N VAL A 13 5.06 9.80 3.35
CA VAL A 13 5.81 9.83 2.10
C VAL A 13 4.95 9.27 0.99
N ASN A 14 5.32 9.56 -0.26
CA ASN A 14 4.62 9.03 -1.42
C ASN A 14 5.23 7.70 -1.83
N VAL A 15 4.37 6.72 -2.07
CA VAL A 15 4.81 5.40 -2.51
C VAL A 15 3.94 4.94 -3.66
N THR A 16 4.47 4.05 -4.47
CA THR A 16 3.72 3.39 -5.54
C THR A 16 3.29 2.03 -5.03
N VAL A 17 2.02 1.69 -5.25
CA VAL A 17 1.50 0.36 -4.94
C VAL A 17 1.23 -0.32 -6.25
N ARG A 18 1.86 -1.47 -6.49
CA ARG A 18 1.62 -2.29 -7.68
C ARG A 18 0.76 -3.47 -7.30
N TYR A 19 -0.23 -3.73 -8.12
CA TYR A 19 -1.19 -4.80 -7.89
C TYR A 19 -0.94 -5.94 -8.87
N TRP A 20 -1.01 -7.17 -8.37
CA TRP A 20 -0.84 -8.36 -9.19
C TRP A 20 -2.07 -9.25 -9.09
N ALA A 21 -2.29 -10.05 -10.10
CA ALA A 21 -3.32 -11.09 -10.10
C ALA A 21 -4.69 -10.57 -9.64
N SER A 22 -5.28 -11.18 -8.62
CA SER A 22 -6.62 -10.80 -8.17
C SER A 22 -6.65 -9.39 -7.58
N ALA A 23 -5.54 -8.90 -7.02
CA ALA A 23 -5.50 -7.54 -6.52
C ALA A 23 -5.63 -6.55 -7.67
N ARG A 24 -4.96 -6.81 -8.77
CA ARG A 24 -5.06 -5.98 -9.96
C ARG A 24 -6.47 -6.02 -10.55
N ALA A 25 -7.09 -7.18 -10.56
CA ALA A 25 -8.45 -7.31 -11.07
C ALA A 25 -9.44 -6.48 -10.25
N VAL A 26 -9.29 -6.48 -8.92
CA VAL A 26 -10.18 -5.74 -8.04
C VAL A 26 -9.91 -4.24 -8.11
N ALA A 27 -8.64 -3.83 -8.13
CA ALA A 27 -8.29 -2.42 -8.19
C ALA A 27 -8.60 -1.81 -9.55
N GLY A 28 -8.54 -2.62 -10.59
CA GLY A 28 -8.84 -2.15 -11.94
C GLY A 28 -7.69 -1.41 -12.60
N LEU A 29 -6.50 -1.46 -12.03
CA LEU A 29 -5.32 -0.81 -12.59
C LEU A 29 -4.08 -1.54 -12.10
N ASP A 30 -2.96 -1.30 -12.78
CA ASP A 30 -1.69 -1.97 -12.46
C ASP A 30 -1.02 -1.39 -11.23
N SER A 31 -1.13 -0.10 -11.04
CA SER A 31 -0.48 0.57 -9.92
C SER A 31 -1.13 1.92 -9.66
N GLU A 32 -0.90 2.44 -8.47
CA GLU A 32 -1.32 3.79 -8.12
C GLU A 32 -0.47 4.27 -6.95
N ARG A 33 -0.57 5.56 -6.65
CA ARG A 33 0.26 6.18 -5.63
C ARG A 33 -0.57 6.57 -4.44
N PHE A 34 0.00 6.37 -3.26
CA PHE A 34 -0.61 6.76 -2.00
C PHE A 34 0.45 7.38 -1.12
N ALA A 35 0.01 8.08 -0.08
CA ALA A 35 0.89 8.65 0.92
C ALA A 35 0.65 7.94 2.25
N GLY A 36 1.70 7.75 3.03
CA GLY A 36 1.58 7.17 4.34
C GLY A 36 2.92 7.11 5.05
N LEU A 37 2.90 6.77 6.33
CA LEU A 37 4.10 6.66 7.13
C LEU A 37 4.64 5.23 7.15
N ASP A 38 3.76 4.26 7.05
CA ASP A 38 4.14 2.85 7.05
C ASP A 38 3.25 2.07 6.10
N VAL A 39 3.54 0.79 5.95
CA VAL A 39 2.81 -0.09 5.04
C VAL A 39 1.32 -0.11 5.37
N SER A 40 1.00 -0.16 6.67
CA SER A 40 -0.39 -0.20 7.11
C SER A 40 -1.18 1.02 6.61
N ASP A 41 -0.59 2.21 6.69
CA ASP A 41 -1.23 3.43 6.21
C ASP A 41 -1.58 3.34 4.74
N VAL A 42 -0.61 2.88 3.95
CA VAL A 42 -0.77 2.83 2.50
C VAL A 42 -1.76 1.75 2.09
N LEU A 43 -1.67 0.58 2.70
CA LEU A 43 -2.62 -0.48 2.39
C LEU A 43 -4.04 -0.12 2.84
N GLY A 44 -4.16 0.61 3.94
CA GLY A 44 -5.47 1.10 4.38
C GLY A 44 -6.06 2.07 3.38
N ALA A 45 -5.25 2.95 2.81
CA ALA A 45 -5.70 3.88 1.78
C ALA A 45 -6.13 3.14 0.53
N ALA A 46 -5.36 2.12 0.12
CA ALA A 46 -5.71 1.32 -1.04
C ALA A 46 -7.02 0.57 -0.82
N ALA A 47 -7.21 0.00 0.36
CA ALA A 47 -8.45 -0.70 0.68
C ALA A 47 -9.65 0.24 0.67
N ALA A 48 -9.46 1.47 1.13
CA ALA A 48 -10.53 2.46 1.12
C ALA A 48 -10.88 2.89 -0.30
N ALA A 49 -9.91 2.89 -1.19
CA ALA A 49 -10.12 3.31 -2.57
C ALA A 49 -10.80 2.25 -3.43
N HIS A 50 -10.69 0.97 -3.06
CA HIS A 50 -11.16 -0.12 -3.90
C HIS A 50 -11.96 -1.13 -3.09
N THR A 51 -13.26 -1.16 -3.31
CA THR A 51 -14.14 -2.10 -2.63
C THR A 51 -13.70 -3.53 -2.94
N GLY A 52 -13.58 -4.35 -1.90
CA GLY A 52 -13.18 -5.75 -2.06
C GLY A 52 -11.68 -6.00 -1.96
N LEU A 53 -10.87 -4.95 -1.98
CA LEU A 53 -9.43 -5.14 -1.94
C LEU A 53 -8.96 -5.55 -0.54
N SER A 54 -9.64 -5.13 0.50
CA SER A 54 -9.27 -5.41 1.87
C SER A 54 -9.06 -6.91 2.13
N ASP A 55 -9.98 -7.75 1.65
CA ASP A 55 -9.87 -9.20 1.85
C ASP A 55 -8.64 -9.76 1.15
N ILE A 56 -8.35 -9.24 -0.03
CA ILE A 56 -7.19 -9.69 -0.80
C ILE A 56 -5.91 -9.28 -0.11
N LEU A 57 -5.86 -8.06 0.40
CA LEU A 57 -4.67 -7.58 1.13
C LEU A 57 -4.38 -8.45 2.34
N GLY A 58 -5.41 -8.93 3.01
CA GLY A 58 -5.25 -9.75 4.22
C GLY A 58 -4.55 -11.07 3.98
N VAL A 59 -4.55 -11.58 2.75
CA VAL A 59 -3.93 -12.87 2.41
C VAL A 59 -2.74 -12.71 1.46
N SER A 60 -2.40 -11.47 1.10
CA SER A 60 -1.33 -11.23 0.14
C SER A 60 0.02 -11.10 0.83
N THR A 61 1.07 -11.41 0.07
CA THR A 61 2.42 -11.06 0.47
C THR A 61 2.68 -9.64 0.01
N ILE A 62 3.26 -8.83 0.88
CA ILE A 62 3.60 -7.45 0.53
C ILE A 62 5.10 -7.34 0.42
N LEU A 63 5.56 -6.87 -0.74
CA LEU A 63 6.99 -6.65 -0.96
C LEU A 63 7.26 -5.15 -0.98
N LEU A 64 8.33 -4.75 -0.32
CA LEU A 64 8.83 -3.38 -0.33
C LEU A 64 10.14 -3.42 -1.11
N ASP A 65 10.13 -2.86 -2.30
CA ASP A 65 11.28 -2.89 -3.21
C ASP A 65 11.87 -4.29 -3.31
N GLY A 66 10.99 -5.30 -3.44
CA GLY A 66 11.37 -6.69 -3.63
C GLY A 66 11.57 -7.50 -2.36
N ARG A 67 11.41 -6.91 -1.19
CA ARG A 67 11.65 -7.58 0.11
C ARG A 67 10.32 -7.72 0.85
N ALA A 68 10.02 -8.91 1.33
CA ALA A 68 8.78 -9.14 2.08
C ALA A 68 8.79 -8.35 3.39
N VAL A 69 7.69 -7.68 3.68
CA VAL A 69 7.57 -6.82 4.86
C VAL A 69 6.24 -7.04 5.55
N THR A 70 6.15 -6.54 6.77
CA THR A 70 4.90 -6.56 7.53
C THR A 70 4.24 -5.19 7.49
N ALA A 71 3.02 -5.11 8.04
CA ALA A 71 2.25 -3.88 8.04
C ALA A 71 2.91 -2.74 8.80
N SER A 72 3.80 -3.04 9.73
CA SER A 72 4.45 -2.01 10.54
C SER A 72 5.71 -1.45 9.92
N GLU A 73 6.12 -1.96 8.76
CA GLU A 73 7.34 -1.49 8.11
C GLU A 73 7.24 -0.01 7.76
N PRO A 74 8.19 0.83 8.20
CA PRO A 74 8.17 2.25 7.83
C PRO A 74 8.56 2.43 6.36
N LEU A 75 8.06 3.50 5.76
CA LEU A 75 8.24 3.77 4.35
C LEU A 75 9.13 4.98 4.11
N SER A 76 9.81 4.98 2.97
CA SER A 76 10.61 6.10 2.50
C SER A 76 10.00 6.64 1.22
N GLU A 77 10.34 7.88 0.88
CA GLU A 77 9.83 8.51 -0.33
C GLU A 77 10.20 7.72 -1.57
N GLY A 78 9.22 7.47 -2.43
CA GLY A 78 9.47 6.91 -3.75
C GLY A 78 9.60 5.40 -3.82
N VAL A 79 9.46 4.69 -2.71
CA VAL A 79 9.55 3.23 -2.76
C VAL A 79 8.32 2.61 -3.41
N THR A 80 8.41 1.34 -3.78
CA THR A 80 7.32 0.60 -4.39
C THR A 80 6.91 -0.55 -3.50
N LEU A 81 5.62 -0.62 -3.21
CA LEU A 81 5.01 -1.78 -2.56
C LEU A 81 4.35 -2.64 -3.63
N GLU A 82 4.53 -3.94 -3.53
CA GLU A 82 3.85 -4.87 -4.43
C GLU A 82 2.90 -5.75 -3.64
N VAL A 83 1.68 -5.88 -4.13
CA VAL A 83 0.67 -6.73 -3.51
C VAL A 83 0.59 -8.02 -4.32
N LEU A 84 1.03 -9.11 -3.71
CA LEU A 84 1.06 -10.41 -4.38
C LEU A 84 0.09 -11.37 -3.68
N PRO A 85 -1.12 -11.51 -4.21
CA PRO A 85 -2.06 -12.48 -3.67
C PRO A 85 -1.54 -13.91 -3.87
N PRO A 86 -1.99 -14.84 -3.06
CA PRO A 86 -1.61 -16.24 -3.30
C PRO A 86 -2.14 -16.69 -4.66
N PHE A 87 -1.45 -17.61 -5.26
CA PHE A 87 -1.89 -18.15 -6.56
C PHE A 87 -2.92 -19.23 -6.33
N ALA A 88 -4.03 -18.87 -5.79
CA ALA A 88 -5.09 -19.82 -5.55
C ALA A 88 -5.48 -20.47 -6.86
N GLY A 89 -5.36 -21.76 -6.93
CA GLY A 89 -5.72 -22.48 -8.12
C GLY A 89 -4.73 -22.28 -9.24
N GLY A 90 -3.62 -21.85 -8.89
CA GLY A 90 -2.58 -21.63 -9.89
C GLY A 90 -2.47 -20.22 -10.19
#